data_012295a37ae94468df8074af16ab4ef0
#
_entry.id   012295a37ae94468df8074af16ab4ef0
#
_cell.length_a   1.000
_cell.length_b   1.000
_cell.length_c   1.000
_cell.angle_alpha   90.00
_cell.angle_beta   90.00
_cell.angle_gamma   90.00
#
_symmetry.space_group_name_H-M   'P 1'
#
loop_
_entity.id
_entity.type
_entity.pdbx_description
1 polymer ?
#
loop_
_entity_poly.entity_id
_entity_poly.type
_entity_poly.pdbx_seq_one_letter_code
_entity_poly.pdbx_strand_id
1 'polypeptide(L)'
;MFLVSSVVISSAECRSRLPKATSCTILAVSSRSKACLAAILILSLGLLAAAEKVSELPQPTGYVNDFAQVLNPNTHAEMEEICQQIDQKAHAQIAVVTINTLDGSDVETFAVDLFKKWGIGQKATDRGVLILYAIRDRRARIEVGYGLEPILPDGKVGGFQREAVPLMRSQNYSDALLLVTTRVADVIASDAGIQLTGSRPRAPAQPRDQPDIPGLSLGRIVLIGIIILVVLFTPLRTLLFWMFLSSMFGGGRRGGWGGGGFGGGGGFGGGGGFGGFGGGSSGGGGASSSW
;
A
#
# COMPACT_ATOMS: atom_id res chain seq x y z
N MET A 1 -12.59 -43.80 -16.23
CA MET A 1 -12.83 -45.23 -16.05
C MET A 1 -11.71 -45.77 -15.19
N PHE A 2 -11.82 -45.56 -13.89
CA PHE A 2 -10.93 -46.21 -12.92
C PHE A 2 -11.78 -46.62 -11.73
N LEU A 3 -11.76 -47.95 -11.50
CA LEU A 3 -12.54 -48.71 -10.53
C LEU A 3 -12.07 -48.44 -9.11
N VAL A 4 -13.01 -48.11 -8.23
CA VAL A 4 -12.83 -48.12 -6.78
C VAL A 4 -13.12 -49.52 -6.31
N SER A 5 -12.07 -50.21 -5.87
CA SER A 5 -12.19 -51.54 -5.22
C SER A 5 -12.52 -51.38 -3.74
N SER A 6 -13.74 -51.71 -3.37
CA SER A 6 -14.16 -51.87 -1.97
C SER A 6 -13.59 -53.15 -1.43
N VAL A 7 -12.76 -53.08 -0.36
CA VAL A 7 -12.38 -54.23 0.42
C VAL A 7 -13.34 -54.36 1.60
N VAL A 8 -14.24 -55.32 1.51
CA VAL A 8 -15.07 -55.79 2.60
C VAL A 8 -14.21 -56.84 3.35
N ILE A 9 -13.86 -56.60 4.60
CA ILE A 9 -13.31 -57.64 5.48
C ILE A 9 -14.40 -58.10 6.40
N SER A 10 -14.75 -59.36 6.16
CA SER A 10 -15.68 -60.19 6.94
C SER A 10 -15.13 -60.47 8.33
N SER A 11 -15.96 -60.26 9.32
CA SER A 11 -15.75 -60.63 10.70
C SER A 11 -16.19 -62.11 10.91
N ALA A 12 -15.21 -63.00 11.13
CA ALA A 12 -15.51 -64.23 11.85
C ALA A 12 -14.21 -64.83 12.38
N GLU A 13 -14.24 -65.14 13.69
CA GLU A 13 -13.57 -66.25 14.35
C GLU A 13 -12.07 -66.10 14.71
N CYS A 14 -11.86 -65.66 15.93
CA CYS A 14 -10.85 -66.30 16.77
C CYS A 14 -11.17 -66.13 18.26
N ARG A 15 -11.86 -67.15 18.79
CA ARG A 15 -12.04 -67.33 20.25
C ARG A 15 -10.88 -68.23 20.71
N SER A 16 -10.07 -67.78 21.64
CA SER A 16 -9.35 -68.48 22.69
C SER A 16 -7.85 -68.12 22.82
N ARG A 17 -7.60 -67.41 23.85
CA ARG A 17 -6.48 -67.52 24.84
C ARG A 17 -6.04 -66.10 25.27
N LEU A 18 -6.46 -65.74 26.46
CA LEU A 18 -5.84 -64.65 27.24
C LEU A 18 -4.39 -65.01 27.58
N PRO A 19 -3.47 -64.02 27.60
CA PRO A 19 -3.06 -63.48 28.87
C PRO A 19 -3.00 -61.94 28.94
N LYS A 20 -3.45 -61.47 30.09
CA LYS A 20 -3.13 -60.30 30.89
C LYS A 20 -2.51 -59.05 30.19
N ALA A 21 -3.30 -57.98 30.26
CA ALA A 21 -2.92 -56.61 30.62
C ALA A 21 -1.71 -55.99 29.91
N THR A 22 -2.00 -55.30 28.82
CA THR A 22 -1.27 -54.07 28.49
C THR A 22 -2.31 -53.01 28.24
N SER A 23 -2.36 -52.00 29.10
CA SER A 23 -3.22 -50.83 29.00
C SER A 23 -2.97 -50.12 27.69
N CYS A 24 -3.84 -50.31 26.74
CA CYS A 24 -3.92 -49.45 25.54
C CYS A 24 -4.53 -48.15 26.00
N THR A 25 -3.69 -47.16 26.33
CA THR A 25 -4.11 -45.80 26.59
C THR A 25 -4.57 -45.22 25.28
N ILE A 26 -5.82 -45.40 24.93
CA ILE A 26 -6.46 -44.63 23.86
C ILE A 26 -6.48 -43.19 24.35
N LEU A 27 -5.57 -42.38 23.83
CA LEU A 27 -5.58 -40.93 23.97
C LEU A 27 -6.94 -40.42 23.46
N ALA A 28 -7.87 -40.31 24.37
CA ALA A 28 -9.11 -39.58 24.13
C ALA A 28 -8.74 -38.13 23.88
N VAL A 29 -8.57 -37.75 22.61
CA VAL A 29 -8.40 -36.36 22.20
C VAL A 29 -9.62 -35.60 22.67
N SER A 30 -9.42 -34.83 23.75
CA SER A 30 -10.45 -34.04 24.42
C SER A 30 -11.23 -33.21 23.36
N SER A 31 -12.54 -33.16 23.54
CA SER A 31 -13.42 -32.40 22.63
C SER A 31 -12.98 -30.92 22.46
N ARG A 32 -12.27 -30.37 23.45
CA ARG A 32 -11.66 -29.05 23.43
C ARG A 32 -10.51 -28.94 22.41
N SER A 33 -9.71 -29.98 22.19
CA SER A 33 -8.64 -29.97 21.19
C SER A 33 -9.18 -30.02 19.76
N LYS A 34 -10.30 -30.72 19.56
CA LYS A 34 -11.00 -30.74 18.26
C LYS A 34 -11.63 -29.39 17.93
N ALA A 35 -12.18 -28.70 18.94
CA ALA A 35 -12.72 -27.35 18.77
C ALA A 35 -11.61 -26.32 18.45
N CYS A 36 -10.43 -26.43 19.10
CA CYS A 36 -9.28 -25.57 18.78
C CYS A 36 -8.74 -25.82 17.37
N LEU A 37 -8.63 -27.08 16.93
CA LEU A 37 -8.20 -27.42 15.58
C LEU A 37 -9.20 -26.93 14.52
N ALA A 38 -10.51 -27.05 14.78
CA ALA A 38 -11.55 -26.52 13.90
C ALA A 38 -11.50 -24.96 13.84
N ALA A 39 -11.28 -24.30 14.96
CA ALA A 39 -11.15 -22.85 15.00
C ALA A 39 -9.91 -22.35 14.24
N ILE A 40 -8.77 -23.04 14.36
CA ILE A 40 -7.55 -22.74 13.59
C ILE A 40 -7.76 -22.99 12.10
N LEU A 41 -8.48 -24.05 11.72
CA LEU A 41 -8.80 -24.35 10.33
C LEU A 41 -9.75 -23.29 9.73
N ILE A 42 -10.73 -22.83 10.49
CA ILE A 42 -11.66 -21.76 10.07
C ILE A 42 -10.91 -20.42 9.97
N LEU A 43 -9.99 -20.14 10.90
CA LEU A 43 -9.19 -18.91 10.86
C LEU A 43 -8.19 -18.92 9.70
N SER A 44 -7.64 -20.09 9.32
CA SER A 44 -6.76 -20.22 8.15
C SER A 44 -7.50 -20.12 6.81
N LEU A 45 -8.78 -20.47 6.78
CA LEU A 45 -9.61 -20.36 5.58
C LEU A 45 -10.02 -18.90 5.28
N GLY A 46 -9.98 -18.01 6.27
CA GLY A 46 -10.31 -16.59 6.13
C GLY A 46 -9.23 -15.73 5.44
N LEU A 47 -8.06 -16.29 5.12
CA LEU A 47 -6.98 -15.59 4.41
C LEU A 47 -6.93 -15.91 2.91
N LEU A 48 -8.01 -16.40 2.32
CA LEU A 48 -8.14 -16.41 0.86
C LEU A 48 -8.22 -14.96 0.40
N ALA A 49 -7.07 -14.42 -0.02
CA ALA A 49 -7.01 -13.14 -0.69
C ALA A 49 -7.99 -13.18 -1.87
N ALA A 50 -9.05 -12.39 -1.81
CA ALA A 50 -9.96 -12.24 -2.93
C ALA A 50 -9.15 -11.76 -4.13
N ALA A 51 -9.17 -12.53 -5.19
CA ALA A 51 -8.61 -12.14 -6.48
C ALA A 51 -9.51 -11.06 -7.07
N GLU A 52 -8.93 -9.96 -7.51
CA GLU A 52 -9.68 -8.82 -8.04
C GLU A 52 -9.82 -8.98 -9.56
N LYS A 53 -11.00 -9.37 -10.02
CA LYS A 53 -11.35 -9.35 -11.46
C LYS A 53 -11.87 -7.97 -11.84
N VAL A 54 -11.64 -7.53 -13.08
CA VAL A 54 -12.19 -6.25 -13.59
C VAL A 54 -13.71 -6.19 -13.39
N SER A 55 -14.41 -7.32 -13.56
CA SER A 55 -15.87 -7.41 -13.36
C SER A 55 -16.30 -7.15 -11.91
N GLU A 56 -15.44 -7.43 -10.95
CA GLU A 56 -15.71 -7.35 -9.50
C GLU A 56 -15.29 -6.01 -8.90
N LEU A 57 -14.43 -5.24 -9.60
CA LEU A 57 -14.07 -3.91 -9.13
C LEU A 57 -15.30 -3.01 -9.04
N PRO A 58 -15.48 -2.30 -7.92
CA PRO A 58 -16.58 -1.35 -7.75
C PRO A 58 -16.47 -0.20 -8.77
N GLN A 59 -17.54 0.57 -8.88
CA GLN A 59 -17.49 1.82 -9.64
C GLN A 59 -16.52 2.79 -8.96
N PRO A 60 -15.84 3.66 -9.74
CA PRO A 60 -14.90 4.62 -9.20
C PRO A 60 -15.62 5.61 -8.26
N THR A 61 -15.03 5.86 -7.10
CA THR A 61 -15.53 6.83 -6.12
C THR A 61 -14.88 8.20 -6.24
N GLY A 62 -13.76 8.27 -6.95
CA GLY A 62 -12.96 9.47 -7.20
C GLY A 62 -12.01 9.23 -8.38
N TYR A 63 -11.12 10.16 -8.60
CA TYR A 63 -10.03 9.99 -9.58
C TYR A 63 -8.98 8.98 -9.07
N VAL A 64 -8.79 8.91 -7.75
CA VAL A 64 -7.82 8.00 -7.10
C VAL A 64 -8.58 6.91 -6.35
N ASN A 65 -8.39 5.65 -6.75
CA ASN A 65 -9.05 4.49 -6.18
C ASN A 65 -8.00 3.51 -5.65
N ASP A 66 -7.75 3.55 -4.36
CA ASP A 66 -6.70 2.76 -3.68
C ASP A 66 -7.27 1.48 -3.05
N PHE A 67 -7.53 0.45 -3.87
CA PHE A 67 -8.03 -0.84 -3.39
C PHE A 67 -6.95 -1.67 -2.69
N ALA A 68 -5.68 -1.43 -2.98
CA ALA A 68 -4.56 -2.08 -2.31
C ALA A 68 -4.21 -1.44 -0.96
N GLN A 69 -4.77 -0.27 -0.64
CA GLN A 69 -4.53 0.49 0.60
C GLN A 69 -3.04 0.78 0.85
N VAL A 70 -2.34 1.20 -0.20
CA VAL A 70 -0.89 1.49 -0.16
C VAL A 70 -0.57 2.99 -0.14
N LEU A 71 -1.58 3.84 -0.31
CA LEU A 71 -1.41 5.28 -0.33
C LEU A 71 -1.57 5.89 1.05
N ASN A 72 -0.72 6.84 1.39
CA ASN A 72 -0.97 7.66 2.56
C ASN A 72 -2.08 8.70 2.27
N PRO A 73 -2.87 9.11 3.26
CA PRO A 73 -4.01 10.01 3.06
C PRO A 73 -3.65 11.36 2.43
N ASN A 74 -2.47 11.90 2.76
CA ASN A 74 -2.03 13.19 2.22
C ASN A 74 -1.72 13.09 0.73
N THR A 75 -0.99 12.05 0.31
CA THR A 75 -0.66 11.81 -1.10
C THR A 75 -1.92 11.48 -1.91
N HIS A 76 -2.86 10.72 -1.32
CA HIS A 76 -4.15 10.44 -1.96
C HIS A 76 -4.89 11.75 -2.25
N ALA A 77 -5.02 12.64 -1.25
CA ALA A 77 -5.69 13.93 -1.41
C ALA A 77 -4.98 14.84 -2.44
N GLU A 78 -3.64 14.85 -2.44
CA GLU A 78 -2.85 15.63 -3.40
C GLU A 78 -3.05 15.13 -4.84
N MET A 79 -3.04 13.82 -5.06
CA MET A 79 -3.32 13.25 -6.39
C MET A 79 -4.76 13.52 -6.83
N GLU A 80 -5.73 13.40 -5.92
CA GLU A 80 -7.13 13.71 -6.21
C GLU A 80 -7.29 15.16 -6.67
N GLU A 81 -6.63 16.11 -5.98
CA GLU A 81 -6.64 17.52 -6.35
C GLU A 81 -6.00 17.78 -7.73
N ILE A 82 -4.85 17.12 -8.02
CA ILE A 82 -4.19 17.22 -9.32
C ILE A 82 -5.11 16.72 -10.43
N CYS A 83 -5.69 15.54 -10.27
CA CYS A 83 -6.59 14.95 -11.26
C CYS A 83 -7.85 15.80 -11.47
N GLN A 84 -8.41 16.35 -10.40
CA GLN A 84 -9.56 17.25 -10.47
C GLN A 84 -9.22 18.53 -11.24
N GLN A 85 -8.05 19.13 -11.00
CA GLN A 85 -7.62 20.33 -11.74
C GLN A 85 -7.45 20.04 -13.24
N ILE A 86 -6.92 18.86 -13.60
CA ILE A 86 -6.77 18.43 -14.99
C ILE A 86 -8.14 18.26 -15.65
N ASP A 87 -9.10 17.63 -14.99
CA ASP A 87 -10.46 17.48 -15.55
C ASP A 87 -11.15 18.82 -15.74
N GLN A 88 -11.09 19.71 -14.74
CA GLN A 88 -11.77 21.00 -14.79
C GLN A 88 -11.13 21.98 -15.78
N LYS A 89 -9.79 22.02 -15.90
CA LYS A 89 -9.08 23.07 -16.66
C LYS A 89 -8.59 22.59 -18.03
N ALA A 90 -8.22 21.31 -18.15
CA ALA A 90 -7.68 20.72 -19.38
C ALA A 90 -8.67 19.81 -20.11
N HIS A 91 -9.84 19.56 -19.52
CA HIS A 91 -10.84 18.64 -20.06
C HIS A 91 -10.26 17.27 -20.40
N ALA A 92 -9.39 16.77 -19.53
CA ALA A 92 -8.79 15.45 -19.61
C ALA A 92 -8.95 14.74 -18.27
N GLN A 93 -9.12 13.44 -18.26
CA GLN A 93 -9.37 12.67 -17.05
C GLN A 93 -8.21 11.72 -16.76
N ILE A 94 -7.70 11.77 -15.54
CA ILE A 94 -6.69 10.85 -15.05
C ILE A 94 -7.35 10.00 -13.96
N ALA A 95 -7.33 8.68 -14.15
CA ALA A 95 -7.73 7.71 -13.13
C ALA A 95 -6.50 7.01 -12.58
N VAL A 96 -6.32 7.02 -11.27
CA VAL A 96 -5.25 6.29 -10.58
C VAL A 96 -5.87 5.12 -9.82
N VAL A 97 -5.37 3.91 -10.08
CA VAL A 97 -5.94 2.68 -9.51
C VAL A 97 -4.83 1.81 -8.97
N THR A 98 -4.94 1.43 -7.72
CA THR A 98 -4.10 0.39 -7.12
C THR A 98 -4.94 -0.83 -6.80
N ILE A 99 -4.44 -2.00 -7.16
CA ILE A 99 -5.07 -3.29 -6.86
C ILE A 99 -4.05 -4.23 -6.22
N ASN A 100 -4.53 -5.25 -5.52
CA ASN A 100 -3.63 -6.24 -4.92
C ASN A 100 -3.04 -7.16 -5.98
N THR A 101 -3.85 -7.71 -6.88
CA THR A 101 -3.44 -8.70 -7.87
C THR A 101 -4.30 -8.63 -9.12
N LEU A 102 -3.73 -9.03 -10.24
CA LEU A 102 -4.40 -9.18 -11.54
C LEU A 102 -5.10 -10.53 -11.70
N ASP A 103 -4.99 -11.43 -10.70
CA ASP A 103 -5.53 -12.80 -10.72
C ASP A 103 -5.11 -13.61 -11.97
N GLY A 104 -3.85 -13.47 -12.36
CA GLY A 104 -3.31 -14.15 -13.53
C GLY A 104 -3.67 -13.52 -14.88
N SER A 105 -4.46 -12.45 -14.88
CA SER A 105 -4.73 -11.68 -16.09
C SER A 105 -3.49 -10.92 -16.55
N ASP A 106 -3.40 -10.67 -17.83
CA ASP A 106 -2.39 -9.78 -18.36
C ASP A 106 -2.71 -8.31 -18.01
N VAL A 107 -1.68 -7.55 -17.61
CA VAL A 107 -1.86 -6.18 -17.12
C VAL A 107 -2.40 -5.24 -18.22
N GLU A 108 -2.00 -5.49 -19.47
CA GLU A 108 -2.45 -4.74 -20.63
C GLU A 108 -3.94 -4.95 -20.87
N THR A 109 -4.37 -6.21 -20.94
CA THR A 109 -5.78 -6.58 -21.11
C THR A 109 -6.64 -6.04 -19.96
N PHE A 110 -6.16 -6.21 -18.74
CA PHE A 110 -6.86 -5.72 -17.54
C PHE A 110 -7.04 -4.20 -17.58
N ALA A 111 -6.00 -3.45 -17.96
CA ALA A 111 -6.05 -2.00 -18.02
C ALA A 111 -7.03 -1.51 -19.11
N VAL A 112 -7.01 -2.11 -20.30
CA VAL A 112 -7.94 -1.76 -21.39
C VAL A 112 -9.38 -2.05 -21.00
N ASP A 113 -9.65 -3.20 -20.38
CA ASP A 113 -10.98 -3.56 -19.94
C ASP A 113 -11.49 -2.64 -18.82
N LEU A 114 -10.62 -2.29 -17.88
CA LEU A 114 -10.94 -1.35 -16.81
C LEU A 114 -11.19 0.05 -17.35
N PHE A 115 -10.36 0.52 -18.28
CA PHE A 115 -10.51 1.80 -18.96
C PHE A 115 -11.88 1.91 -19.64
N LYS A 116 -12.28 0.87 -20.39
CA LYS A 116 -13.59 0.79 -21.04
C LYS A 116 -14.73 0.69 -20.04
N LYS A 117 -14.60 -0.17 -19.01
CA LYS A 117 -15.65 -0.36 -18.00
C LYS A 117 -15.97 0.93 -17.26
N TRP A 118 -14.95 1.69 -16.90
CA TRP A 118 -15.13 2.96 -16.19
C TRP A 118 -15.37 4.14 -17.13
N GLY A 119 -15.09 3.99 -18.42
CA GLY A 119 -15.25 5.04 -19.43
C GLY A 119 -14.35 6.23 -19.18
N ILE A 120 -13.06 5.99 -18.87
CA ILE A 120 -12.11 7.04 -18.51
C ILE A 120 -11.87 7.97 -19.71
N GLY A 121 -12.01 9.28 -19.50
CA GLY A 121 -11.95 10.31 -20.52
C GLY A 121 -13.31 10.72 -21.03
N GLN A 122 -13.36 11.85 -21.75
CA GLN A 122 -14.60 12.36 -22.30
C GLN A 122 -14.87 11.70 -23.65
N LYS A 123 -16.10 11.22 -23.87
CA LYS A 123 -16.53 10.51 -25.07
C LYS A 123 -16.26 11.26 -26.38
N ALA A 124 -16.28 12.60 -26.34
CA ALA A 124 -16.08 13.42 -27.54
C ALA A 124 -14.60 13.60 -27.90
N THR A 125 -13.68 13.46 -26.96
CA THR A 125 -12.27 13.83 -27.11
C THR A 125 -11.32 12.67 -26.79
N ASP A 126 -11.79 11.60 -26.15
CA ASP A 126 -10.99 10.45 -25.68
C ASP A 126 -9.75 10.86 -24.87
N ARG A 127 -9.83 12.01 -24.16
CA ARG A 127 -8.73 12.55 -23.35
C ARG A 127 -8.76 11.90 -21.97
N GLY A 128 -8.35 10.66 -21.90
CA GLY A 128 -8.29 9.87 -20.67
C GLY A 128 -6.94 9.21 -20.45
N VAL A 129 -6.54 9.02 -19.21
CA VAL A 129 -5.36 8.22 -18.81
C VAL A 129 -5.73 7.36 -17.61
N LEU A 130 -5.39 6.09 -17.66
CA LEU A 130 -5.46 5.18 -16.53
C LEU A 130 -4.05 4.82 -16.06
N ILE A 131 -3.77 5.05 -14.79
CA ILE A 131 -2.53 4.67 -14.11
C ILE A 131 -2.88 3.49 -13.20
N LEU A 132 -2.53 2.27 -13.61
CA LEU A 132 -2.85 1.02 -12.90
C LEU A 132 -1.59 0.40 -12.30
N TYR A 133 -1.66 0.05 -11.01
CA TYR A 133 -0.61 -0.65 -10.29
C TYR A 133 -1.15 -1.88 -9.57
N ALA A 134 -0.66 -3.07 -9.93
CA ALA A 134 -0.91 -4.34 -9.26
C ALA A 134 0.25 -4.65 -8.32
N ILE A 135 0.03 -4.43 -7.02
CA ILE A 135 1.11 -4.34 -6.03
C ILE A 135 1.79 -5.68 -5.79
N ARG A 136 1.02 -6.76 -5.62
CA ARG A 136 1.57 -8.10 -5.37
C ARG A 136 2.25 -8.70 -6.60
N ASP A 137 1.68 -8.42 -7.79
CA ASP A 137 2.22 -8.91 -9.05
C ASP A 137 3.43 -8.09 -9.54
N ARG A 138 3.67 -6.93 -8.88
CA ARG A 138 4.73 -5.98 -9.27
C ARG A 138 4.63 -5.57 -10.73
N ARG A 139 3.41 -5.31 -11.18
CA ARG A 139 3.09 -4.90 -12.53
C ARG A 139 2.42 -3.53 -12.52
N ALA A 140 2.78 -2.72 -13.49
CA ALA A 140 2.15 -1.43 -13.71
C ALA A 140 1.83 -1.23 -15.18
N ARG A 141 0.74 -0.53 -15.43
CA ARG A 141 0.34 -0.11 -16.76
C ARG A 141 -0.15 1.33 -16.72
N ILE A 142 0.28 2.14 -17.67
CA ILE A 142 -0.36 3.42 -17.95
C ILE A 142 -1.02 3.26 -19.31
N GLU A 143 -2.34 3.29 -19.33
CA GLU A 143 -3.16 3.22 -20.52
C GLU A 143 -3.56 4.63 -20.94
N VAL A 144 -3.36 4.98 -22.21
CA VAL A 144 -3.61 6.31 -22.73
C VAL A 144 -4.74 6.27 -23.73
N GLY A 145 -5.71 7.17 -23.58
CA GLY A 145 -6.81 7.33 -24.53
C GLY A 145 -6.35 8.04 -25.82
N TYR A 146 -7.04 7.77 -26.92
CA TYR A 146 -6.68 8.25 -28.25
C TYR A 146 -6.41 9.77 -28.32
N GLY A 147 -7.18 10.57 -27.57
CA GLY A 147 -7.03 12.02 -27.56
C GLY A 147 -5.75 12.54 -26.92
N LEU A 148 -5.02 11.70 -26.19
CA LEU A 148 -3.79 12.07 -25.51
C LEU A 148 -2.53 11.37 -26.07
N GLU A 149 -2.66 10.38 -26.96
CA GLU A 149 -1.53 9.70 -27.60
C GLU A 149 -0.51 10.65 -28.25
N PRO A 150 -0.92 11.74 -28.92
CA PRO A 150 0.04 12.66 -29.55
C PRO A 150 0.99 13.33 -28.55
N ILE A 151 0.56 13.57 -27.33
CA ILE A 151 1.35 14.25 -26.28
C ILE A 151 1.94 13.30 -25.23
N LEU A 152 1.34 12.12 -25.08
CA LEU A 152 1.74 11.04 -24.17
C LEU A 152 2.04 9.74 -24.94
N PRO A 153 3.01 9.73 -25.87
CA PRO A 153 3.39 8.51 -26.57
C PRO A 153 4.01 7.49 -25.62
N ASP A 154 3.93 6.19 -25.94
CA ASP A 154 4.37 5.05 -25.13
C ASP A 154 5.78 5.23 -24.56
N GLY A 155 6.71 5.73 -25.37
CA GLY A 155 8.09 5.96 -24.94
C GLY A 155 8.22 6.98 -23.79
N LYS A 156 7.40 8.04 -23.80
CA LYS A 156 7.38 9.07 -22.76
C LYS A 156 6.77 8.52 -21.49
N VAL A 157 5.63 7.86 -21.60
CA VAL A 157 4.92 7.26 -20.47
C VAL A 157 5.76 6.16 -19.81
N GLY A 158 6.40 5.31 -20.62
CA GLY A 158 7.37 4.33 -20.14
C GLY A 158 8.59 4.95 -19.45
N GLY A 159 8.97 6.19 -19.84
CA GLY A 159 9.97 7.00 -19.12
C GLY A 159 9.55 7.31 -17.70
N PHE A 160 8.31 7.78 -17.50
CA PHE A 160 7.77 8.11 -16.17
C PHE A 160 7.70 6.89 -15.26
N GLN A 161 7.31 5.73 -15.80
CA GLN A 161 7.32 4.48 -15.04
C GLN A 161 8.72 4.08 -14.62
N ARG A 162 9.72 4.16 -15.51
CA ARG A 162 11.12 3.87 -15.16
C ARG A 162 11.66 4.79 -14.06
N GLU A 163 11.25 6.06 -14.06
CA GLU A 163 11.59 7.03 -13.00
C GLU A 163 11.01 6.60 -11.64
N ALA A 164 9.82 5.99 -11.62
CA ALA A 164 9.15 5.53 -10.40
C ALA A 164 9.65 4.16 -9.88
N VAL A 165 10.29 3.33 -10.73
CA VAL A 165 10.74 1.97 -10.35
C VAL A 165 11.60 1.93 -9.07
N PRO A 166 12.57 2.81 -8.83
CA PRO A 166 13.35 2.80 -7.60
C PRO A 166 12.47 2.98 -6.35
N LEU A 167 11.48 3.86 -6.40
CA LEU A 167 10.52 4.08 -5.32
C LEU A 167 9.61 2.86 -5.11
N MET A 168 9.18 2.21 -6.19
CA MET A 168 8.40 0.97 -6.11
C MET A 168 9.19 -0.16 -5.47
N ARG A 169 10.47 -0.32 -5.82
CA ARG A 169 11.35 -1.33 -5.21
C ARG A 169 11.60 -1.10 -3.72
N SER A 170 11.63 0.16 -3.29
CA SER A 170 11.73 0.52 -1.87
C SER A 170 10.38 0.51 -1.15
N GLN A 171 9.31 0.04 -1.81
CA GLN A 171 7.94 0.01 -1.28
C GLN A 171 7.35 1.39 -0.92
N ASN A 172 7.94 2.45 -1.46
CA ASN A 172 7.42 3.81 -1.31
C ASN A 172 6.39 4.09 -2.42
N TYR A 173 5.26 3.40 -2.34
CA TYR A 173 4.20 3.44 -3.36
C TYR A 173 3.55 4.82 -3.48
N SER A 174 3.36 5.51 -2.35
CA SER A 174 2.76 6.84 -2.32
C SER A 174 3.54 7.85 -3.16
N ASP A 175 4.85 7.96 -2.92
CA ASP A 175 5.69 8.90 -3.67
C ASP A 175 5.85 8.47 -5.13
N ALA A 176 5.86 7.16 -5.41
CA ALA A 176 5.98 6.64 -6.77
C ALA A 176 4.74 6.96 -7.62
N LEU A 177 3.53 6.75 -7.07
CA LEU A 177 2.29 7.06 -7.76
C LEU A 177 2.11 8.58 -7.92
N LEU A 178 2.44 9.36 -6.89
CA LEU A 178 2.40 10.82 -6.98
C LEU A 178 3.33 11.35 -8.09
N LEU A 179 4.56 10.81 -8.16
CA LEU A 179 5.53 11.18 -9.21
C LEU A 179 4.94 10.91 -10.61
N VAL A 180 4.43 9.71 -10.85
CA VAL A 180 3.86 9.34 -12.17
C VAL A 180 2.64 10.21 -12.50
N THR A 181 1.73 10.38 -11.54
CA THR A 181 0.52 11.20 -11.72
C THR A 181 0.90 12.65 -12.04
N THR A 182 1.85 13.21 -11.31
CA THR A 182 2.34 14.58 -11.56
C THR A 182 2.98 14.70 -12.94
N ARG A 183 3.83 13.75 -13.36
CA ARG A 183 4.45 13.76 -14.68
C ARG A 183 3.43 13.72 -15.84
N VAL A 184 2.41 12.87 -15.68
CA VAL A 184 1.31 12.79 -16.67
C VAL A 184 0.52 14.09 -16.67
N ALA A 185 0.16 14.61 -15.49
CA ALA A 185 -0.59 15.85 -15.34
C ALA A 185 0.17 17.06 -15.90
N ASP A 186 1.48 17.17 -15.68
CA ASP A 186 2.32 18.26 -16.20
C ASP A 186 2.33 18.30 -17.73
N VAL A 187 2.37 17.14 -18.39
CA VAL A 187 2.31 17.07 -19.86
C VAL A 187 0.95 17.55 -20.36
N ILE A 188 -0.15 17.10 -19.75
CA ILE A 188 -1.50 17.50 -20.13
C ILE A 188 -1.72 19.00 -19.87
N ALA A 189 -1.24 19.49 -18.72
CA ALA A 189 -1.32 20.90 -18.35
C ALA A 189 -0.54 21.79 -19.33
N SER A 190 0.67 21.37 -19.73
CA SER A 190 1.49 22.07 -20.72
C SER A 190 0.83 22.12 -22.09
N ASP A 191 0.21 21.03 -22.54
CA ASP A 191 -0.56 20.98 -23.79
C ASP A 191 -1.76 21.94 -23.77
N ALA A 192 -2.46 21.97 -22.64
CA ALA A 192 -3.62 22.86 -22.46
C ALA A 192 -3.25 24.33 -22.12
N GLY A 193 -1.96 24.63 -21.93
CA GLY A 193 -1.50 25.97 -21.56
C GLY A 193 -1.93 26.42 -20.15
N ILE A 194 -2.19 25.50 -19.24
CA ILE A 194 -2.64 25.76 -17.87
C ILE A 194 -1.52 25.52 -16.84
N GLN A 195 -1.65 26.18 -15.69
CA GLN A 195 -0.78 25.92 -14.54
C GLN A 195 -1.56 25.19 -13.45
N LEU A 196 -0.94 24.11 -12.92
CA LEU A 196 -1.48 23.37 -11.79
C LEU A 196 -1.08 24.10 -10.51
N THR A 197 -2.04 24.35 -9.63
CA THR A 197 -1.81 24.92 -8.30
C THR A 197 -1.56 23.78 -7.32
N GLY A 198 -0.48 23.85 -6.55
CA GLY A 198 -0.17 22.82 -5.53
C GLY A 198 0.87 21.77 -5.95
N SER A 199 0.93 21.40 -7.21
CA SER A 199 1.95 20.47 -7.71
C SER A 199 3.29 21.17 -7.95
N ARG A 200 4.01 21.45 -6.90
CA ARG A 200 5.47 21.54 -7.05
C ARG A 200 5.96 20.11 -7.13
N PRO A 201 6.69 19.72 -8.20
CA PRO A 201 7.45 18.49 -8.15
C PRO A 201 8.28 18.56 -6.87
N ARG A 202 7.98 17.72 -5.90
CA ARG A 202 8.89 17.53 -4.79
C ARG A 202 10.15 17.05 -5.47
N ALA A 203 11.17 17.92 -5.52
CA ALA A 203 12.49 17.54 -6.03
C ALA A 203 12.77 16.15 -5.43
N PRO A 204 13.21 15.16 -6.25
CA PRO A 204 13.49 13.82 -5.75
C PRO A 204 14.17 14.02 -4.42
N ALA A 205 13.58 13.45 -3.36
CA ALA A 205 14.07 13.69 -2.01
C ALA A 205 15.57 13.41 -2.14
N GLN A 206 16.36 14.48 -2.17
CA GLN A 206 17.81 14.32 -2.10
C GLN A 206 17.99 13.37 -0.95
N PRO A 207 18.73 12.25 -1.11
CA PRO A 207 18.94 11.34 -0.02
C PRO A 207 19.10 12.25 1.17
N ARG A 208 18.14 12.25 2.09
CA ARG A 208 18.26 13.08 3.29
C ARG A 208 19.63 12.68 3.76
N ASP A 209 20.57 13.60 3.66
CA ASP A 209 21.81 13.43 4.38
C ASP A 209 21.32 12.98 5.74
N GLN A 210 21.41 11.65 5.96
CA GLN A 210 21.08 11.09 7.26
C GLN A 210 21.85 12.02 8.16
N PRO A 211 21.21 12.69 9.15
CA PRO A 211 21.98 13.56 10.00
C PRO A 211 23.17 12.72 10.36
N ASP A 212 24.36 13.13 9.88
CA ASP A 212 25.59 12.45 10.22
C ASP A 212 25.47 12.29 11.72
N ILE A 213 25.08 11.08 12.15
CA ILE A 213 25.21 10.75 13.56
C ILE A 213 26.70 10.87 13.72
N PRO A 214 27.17 11.99 14.32
CA PRO A 214 28.60 12.31 14.31
C PRO A 214 29.24 11.07 14.86
N GLY A 215 29.88 10.30 13.95
CA GLY A 215 30.38 8.98 14.26
C GLY A 215 31.04 9.10 15.60
N LEU A 216 30.62 8.28 16.57
CA LEU A 216 31.14 8.33 17.91
C LEU A 216 32.66 8.28 17.77
N SER A 217 33.32 9.46 17.72
CA SER A 217 34.75 9.53 17.63
C SER A 217 35.31 8.74 18.80
N LEU A 218 36.35 7.99 18.58
CA LEU A 218 36.98 7.18 19.63
C LEU A 218 37.10 7.97 20.94
N GLY A 219 37.36 9.28 20.85
CA GLY A 219 37.39 10.19 21.99
C GLY A 219 36.07 10.35 22.71
N ARG A 220 34.93 10.36 22.00
CA ARG A 220 33.59 10.40 22.64
C ARG A 220 33.24 9.09 23.31
N ILE A 221 33.61 7.95 22.73
CA ILE A 221 33.41 6.62 23.33
C ILE A 221 34.23 6.52 24.62
N VAL A 222 35.49 6.96 24.58
CA VAL A 222 36.36 7.00 25.77
C VAL A 222 35.80 7.95 26.83
N LEU A 223 35.34 9.14 26.43
CA LEU A 223 34.72 10.10 27.35
C LEU A 223 33.46 9.53 28.02
N ILE A 224 32.58 8.90 27.27
CA ILE A 224 31.36 8.23 27.81
C ILE A 224 31.78 7.08 28.74
N GLY A 225 32.77 6.29 28.36
CA GLY A 225 33.31 5.23 29.20
C GLY A 225 33.85 5.75 30.53
N ILE A 226 34.61 6.87 30.52
CA ILE A 226 35.11 7.52 31.73
C ILE A 226 33.96 8.05 32.59
N ILE A 227 32.93 8.68 32.01
CA ILE A 227 31.75 9.16 32.73
C ILE A 227 31.03 8.02 33.41
N ILE A 228 30.79 6.92 32.68
CA ILE A 228 30.17 5.71 33.25
C ILE A 228 30.99 5.15 34.40
N LEU A 229 32.32 5.08 34.24
CA LEU A 229 33.23 4.57 35.25
C LEU A 229 33.21 5.47 36.50
N VAL A 230 33.24 6.80 36.32
CA VAL A 230 33.12 7.77 37.43
C VAL A 230 31.79 7.63 38.16
N VAL A 231 30.67 7.47 37.44
CA VAL A 231 29.34 7.27 38.02
C VAL A 231 29.25 5.94 38.80
N LEU A 232 29.86 4.87 38.31
CA LEU A 232 29.88 3.57 38.96
C LEU A 232 30.72 3.52 40.22
N PHE A 233 31.88 4.24 40.24
CA PHE A 233 32.83 4.21 41.36
C PHE A 233 32.64 5.35 42.37
N THR A 234 31.86 6.38 42.07
CA THR A 234 31.53 7.45 43.03
C THR A 234 30.26 7.16 43.81
N PRO A 235 30.13 7.64 45.06
CA PRO A 235 28.89 7.52 45.82
C PRO A 235 27.68 8.26 45.18
N LEU A 236 27.93 8.94 44.07
CA LEU A 236 26.92 9.65 43.27
C LEU A 236 25.83 8.68 42.72
N ARG A 237 26.17 7.38 42.54
CA ARG A 237 25.22 6.38 42.09
C ARG A 237 24.01 6.23 43.06
N THR A 238 24.23 6.35 44.37
CA THR A 238 23.17 6.27 45.34
C THR A 238 22.26 7.47 45.26
N LEU A 239 22.81 8.65 45.00
CA LEU A 239 22.05 9.88 44.83
C LEU A 239 21.22 9.87 43.54
N LEU A 240 21.79 9.40 42.43
CA LEU A 240 21.09 9.22 41.15
C LEU A 240 20.01 8.13 41.27
N PHE A 241 20.29 7.04 41.97
CA PHE A 241 19.32 5.98 42.22
C PHE A 241 18.14 6.48 43.00
N TRP A 242 18.38 7.28 44.09
CA TRP A 242 17.33 7.90 44.86
C TRP A 242 16.54 8.94 44.07
N MET A 243 17.19 9.72 43.20
CA MET A 243 16.53 10.70 42.36
C MET A 243 15.65 10.03 41.29
N PHE A 244 16.13 8.90 40.69
CA PHE A 244 15.34 8.08 39.78
C PHE A 244 14.14 7.43 40.48
N LEU A 245 14.37 6.87 41.67
CA LEU A 245 13.30 6.25 42.46
C LEU A 245 12.23 7.26 42.91
N SER A 246 12.65 8.45 43.31
CA SER A 246 11.72 9.54 43.66
C SER A 246 10.92 10.05 42.46
N SER A 247 11.49 10.03 41.26
CA SER A 247 10.79 10.33 40.01
C SER A 247 9.74 9.27 39.62
N MET A 248 10.00 8.01 40.01
CA MET A 248 9.11 6.90 39.69
C MET A 248 7.95 6.75 40.71
N PHE A 249 8.15 7.22 41.97
CA PHE A 249 7.15 7.13 43.03
C PHE A 249 6.54 8.47 43.43
N GLY A 250 7.02 9.60 42.88
CA GLY A 250 6.50 10.95 43.12
C GLY A 250 5.31 11.26 42.24
N GLY A 251 4.15 10.67 42.53
CA GLY A 251 2.90 11.06 41.93
C GLY A 251 2.42 12.42 42.43
N GLY A 252 2.14 13.32 41.49
CA GLY A 252 1.21 14.42 41.73
C GLY A 252 1.80 15.80 41.80
N ARG A 253 1.51 16.59 40.81
CA ARG A 253 0.94 17.93 40.75
C ARG A 253 1.47 18.80 39.63
N ARG A 254 0.52 19.02 38.70
CA ARG A 254 0.16 20.30 38.03
C ARG A 254 1.29 21.29 37.76
N GLY A 255 1.58 21.41 36.48
CA GLY A 255 2.14 22.60 35.89
C GLY A 255 1.77 22.59 34.42
N GLY A 256 0.64 23.21 34.07
CA GLY A 256 0.23 23.42 32.70
C GLY A 256 1.20 24.40 32.04
N TRP A 257 1.74 24.00 30.88
CA TRP A 257 2.27 24.94 29.91
C TRP A 257 1.55 24.71 28.61
N GLY A 258 0.76 25.74 28.25
CA GLY A 258 0.09 25.86 26.98
C GLY A 258 1.12 25.91 25.87
N GLY A 259 1.09 24.90 25.05
CA GLY A 259 1.77 24.85 23.75
C GLY A 259 0.77 25.15 22.66
N GLY A 260 0.96 26.25 21.94
CA GLY A 260 0.08 26.83 20.95
C GLY A 260 -0.36 25.82 19.90
N GLY A 261 -1.67 25.72 19.74
CA GLY A 261 -2.30 25.08 18.62
C GLY A 261 -2.02 25.87 17.35
N PHE A 262 -1.27 25.31 16.43
CA PHE A 262 -1.33 25.71 15.04
C PHE A 262 -2.54 25.03 14.40
N GLY A 263 -3.72 25.62 14.63
CA GLY A 263 -4.91 25.38 13.87
C GLY A 263 -4.79 26.09 12.52
N GLY A 264 -4.22 25.42 11.54
CA GLY A 264 -4.27 25.81 10.12
C GLY A 264 -5.34 24.99 9.42
N GLY A 265 -6.59 25.15 9.81
CA GLY A 265 -7.74 24.64 9.06
C GLY A 265 -8.05 25.56 7.90
N GLY A 266 -7.36 25.42 6.79
CA GLY A 266 -7.76 25.95 5.48
C GLY A 266 -8.69 24.95 4.82
N GLY A 267 -9.95 24.90 5.24
CA GLY A 267 -11.00 24.24 4.52
C GLY A 267 -11.32 25.02 3.26
N PHE A 268 -10.72 24.68 2.14
CA PHE A 268 -11.25 25.06 0.83
C PHE A 268 -12.34 24.07 0.47
N GLY A 269 -13.56 24.37 0.89
CA GLY A 269 -14.75 23.75 0.38
C GLY A 269 -14.97 24.17 -1.07
N GLY A 270 -14.33 23.49 -2.00
CA GLY A 270 -14.68 23.47 -3.41
C GLY A 270 -15.55 22.25 -3.64
N GLY A 271 -16.84 22.37 -3.45
CA GLY A 271 -17.79 21.31 -3.75
C GLY A 271 -17.94 21.05 -5.25
N GLY A 272 -16.97 20.37 -5.86
CA GLY A 272 -17.12 19.71 -7.13
C GLY A 272 -16.99 18.22 -6.86
N GLY A 273 -18.12 17.56 -6.56
CA GLY A 273 -18.14 16.10 -6.39
C GLY A 273 -17.69 15.43 -7.69
N PHE A 274 -16.92 14.33 -7.58
CA PHE A 274 -16.58 13.48 -8.71
C PHE A 274 -17.87 12.98 -9.38
N GLY A 275 -18.10 13.43 -10.62
CA GLY A 275 -19.31 13.13 -11.39
C GLY A 275 -19.24 11.82 -12.17
N GLY A 276 -18.17 11.02 -12.00
CA GLY A 276 -17.87 9.87 -12.84
C GLY A 276 -17.03 10.23 -14.08
N PHE A 277 -16.50 9.21 -14.75
CA PHE A 277 -15.78 9.37 -16.01
C PHE A 277 -16.74 9.50 -17.19
N GLY A 278 -16.29 10.18 -18.26
CA GLY A 278 -17.12 10.67 -19.35
C GLY A 278 -17.31 9.71 -20.54
N GLY A 279 -16.79 8.48 -20.51
CA GLY A 279 -17.00 7.46 -21.53
C GLY A 279 -16.02 7.49 -22.70
N GLY A 280 -14.77 7.89 -22.45
CA GLY A 280 -13.67 7.82 -23.42
C GLY A 280 -13.24 6.41 -23.78
N SER A 281 -12.43 6.28 -24.84
CA SER A 281 -11.90 5.04 -25.37
C SER A 281 -10.38 5.09 -25.52
N SER A 282 -9.73 3.92 -25.43
CA SER A 282 -8.32 3.72 -25.73
C SER A 282 -8.13 2.56 -26.69
N GLY A 283 -7.03 2.56 -27.41
CA GLY A 283 -6.65 1.51 -28.35
C GLY A 283 -5.55 0.58 -27.85
N GLY A 284 -5.21 0.64 -26.56
CA GLY A 284 -4.07 -0.08 -26.01
C GLY A 284 -2.76 0.70 -26.06
N GLY A 285 -2.80 1.99 -26.36
CA GLY A 285 -1.65 2.91 -26.26
C GLY A 285 -1.21 3.05 -24.81
N GLY A 286 0.10 3.23 -24.59
CA GLY A 286 0.65 3.37 -23.25
C GLY A 286 1.86 2.50 -23.00
N ALA A 287 2.24 2.29 -21.76
CA ALA A 287 3.40 1.48 -21.41
C ALA A 287 3.15 0.64 -20.17
N SER A 288 3.75 -0.55 -20.16
CA SER A 288 3.79 -1.44 -19.00
C SER A 288 5.18 -1.49 -18.40
N SER A 289 5.25 -1.74 -17.12
CA SER A 289 6.51 -1.95 -16.39
C SER A 289 6.36 -2.98 -15.28
N SER A 290 7.51 -3.44 -14.78
CA SER A 290 7.60 -4.30 -13.60
C SER A 290 8.75 -3.83 -12.72
N TRP A 291 8.71 -4.14 -11.41
CA TRP A 291 9.75 -3.73 -10.46
C TRP A 291 10.15 -4.83 -9.49
#